data_b81a2044edc72e539d65c4c376c626ee
#
_entry.id   b81a2044edc72e539d65c4c376c626ee
#
_cell.length_a   1.000
_cell.length_b   1.000
_cell.length_c   1.000
_cell.angle_alpha   90.00
_cell.angle_beta   90.00
_cell.angle_gamma   90.00
#
_symmetry.space_group_name_H-M   'P 1'
#
loop_
_entity.id
_entity.type
_entity.pdbx_description
1 polymer ?
#
loop_
_entity_poly.entity_id
_entity_poly.type
_entity_poly.pdbx_seq_one_letter_code
_entity_poly.pdbx_strand_id
1 'polypeptide(L)'
;DVYKRQRGLFVLPFFIQQNFGIELPSTLEIIILLFIFASEILGELKCYFITYPHWDSMLHTTTGFISAAFGFAMVDLLNRNKPQHFKLSPVFLALVAFCFSMTVGVLWEFFEFSMDYLFHMDMQKDTIIHSFASVTLDPTNNNIPILVGNITDVAVNGESLGLGGYLDVGLYDTMQDLFVNFVGALTFSVIGYFSAKSGNNKIAKQFVPVVLPE
;
A
#
# COMPACT_ATOMS: atom_id res chain seq x y z
N ASP A 1 -8.72 15.54 -17.32
CA ASP A 1 -7.60 16.48 -17.34
C ASP A 1 -6.63 16.15 -16.18
N VAL A 2 -5.62 15.35 -16.51
CA VAL A 2 -4.62 14.78 -15.56
C VAL A 2 -3.97 15.91 -14.72
N TYR A 3 -3.65 17.04 -15.33
CA TYR A 3 -3.04 18.19 -14.63
C TYR A 3 -3.93 18.83 -13.56
N LYS A 4 -5.26 18.78 -13.72
CA LYS A 4 -6.18 19.29 -12.68
C LYS A 4 -6.24 18.36 -11.48
N ARG A 5 -6.26 17.03 -11.72
CA ARG A 5 -6.21 16.01 -10.67
C ARG A 5 -4.93 16.15 -9.84
N GLN A 6 -3.79 16.27 -10.50
CA GLN A 6 -2.49 16.42 -9.85
C GLN A 6 -2.40 17.66 -8.97
N ARG A 7 -2.86 18.83 -9.47
CA ARG A 7 -2.89 20.05 -8.64
C ARG A 7 -3.73 19.87 -7.39
N GLY A 8 -4.86 19.17 -7.48
CA GLY A 8 -5.71 18.86 -6.33
C GLY A 8 -4.97 18.03 -5.26
N LEU A 9 -4.20 17.04 -5.68
CA LEU A 9 -3.45 16.19 -4.75
C LEU A 9 -2.34 16.94 -4.00
N PHE A 10 -1.63 17.86 -4.65
CA PHE A 10 -0.59 18.65 -3.98
C PHE A 10 -1.12 19.63 -2.93
N VAL A 11 -2.40 20.01 -3.00
CA VAL A 11 -3.03 20.82 -1.95
C VAL A 11 -3.71 19.98 -0.85
N LEU A 12 -3.69 18.67 -0.97
CA LEU A 12 -4.32 17.74 -0.01
C LEU A 12 -3.81 17.91 1.43
N PRO A 13 -2.48 18.03 1.71
CA PRO A 13 -1.99 18.26 3.07
C PRO A 13 -2.55 19.53 3.69
N PHE A 14 -2.60 20.62 2.93
CA PHE A 14 -3.15 21.90 3.36
C PHE A 14 -4.67 21.82 3.62
N PHE A 15 -5.41 21.13 2.76
CA PHE A 15 -6.84 20.88 2.93
C PHE A 15 -7.15 20.09 4.21
N ILE A 16 -6.33 19.04 4.48
CA ILE A 16 -6.45 18.23 5.70
C ILE A 16 -6.20 19.10 6.93
N GLN A 17 -5.14 19.90 6.95
CA GLN A 17 -4.82 20.79 8.07
C GLN A 17 -5.97 21.75 8.37
N GLN A 18 -6.52 22.41 7.34
CA GLN A 18 -7.60 23.38 7.52
C GLN A 18 -8.92 22.78 7.98
N ASN A 19 -9.32 21.64 7.42
CA ASN A 19 -10.65 21.09 7.72
C ASN A 19 -10.71 20.26 9.00
N PHE A 20 -9.58 19.69 9.43
CA PHE A 20 -9.52 18.86 10.63
C PHE A 20 -8.89 19.56 11.85
N GLY A 21 -8.45 20.83 11.72
CA GLY A 21 -7.82 21.57 12.80
C GLY A 21 -6.54 20.89 13.33
N ILE A 22 -5.81 20.23 12.44
CA ILE A 22 -4.56 19.53 12.77
C ILE A 22 -3.39 20.17 12.05
N GLU A 23 -2.23 20.18 12.67
CA GLU A 23 -0.96 20.56 12.06
C GLU A 23 -0.15 19.30 11.75
N LEU A 24 0.19 19.11 10.48
CA LEU A 24 1.06 18.01 10.06
C LEU A 24 2.51 18.36 10.36
N PRO A 25 3.28 17.45 11.00
CA PRO A 25 4.72 17.65 11.14
C PRO A 25 5.38 17.84 9.77
N SER A 26 6.33 18.76 9.67
CA SER A 26 7.02 19.07 8.40
C SER A 26 7.63 17.83 7.73
N THR A 27 8.15 16.89 8.52
CA THR A 27 8.69 15.61 7.99
C THR A 27 7.61 14.81 7.28
N LEU A 28 6.42 14.65 7.89
CA LEU A 28 5.32 13.92 7.30
C LEU A 28 4.78 14.62 6.04
N GLU A 29 4.64 15.95 6.09
CA GLU A 29 4.21 16.75 4.95
C GLU A 29 5.15 16.60 3.75
N ILE A 30 6.48 16.70 3.97
CA ILE A 30 7.48 16.49 2.93
C ILE A 30 7.39 15.08 2.33
N ILE A 31 7.24 14.05 3.16
CA ILE A 31 7.13 12.66 2.69
C ILE A 31 5.86 12.50 1.83
N ILE A 32 4.72 13.04 2.26
CA ILE A 32 3.47 12.98 1.49
C ILE A 32 3.63 13.69 0.14
N LEU A 33 4.23 14.88 0.11
CA LEU A 33 4.46 15.62 -1.13
C LEU A 33 5.42 14.89 -2.08
N LEU A 34 6.50 14.31 -1.55
CA LEU A 34 7.43 13.49 -2.34
C LEU A 34 6.76 12.22 -2.86
N PHE A 35 5.90 11.58 -2.05
CA PHE A 35 5.14 10.42 -2.47
C PHE A 35 4.18 10.76 -3.62
N ILE A 36 3.41 11.84 -3.50
CA ILE A 36 2.51 12.31 -4.56
C ILE A 36 3.30 12.64 -5.83
N PHE A 37 4.46 13.29 -5.70
CA PHE A 37 5.33 13.58 -6.85
C PHE A 37 5.84 12.28 -7.49
N ALA A 38 6.30 11.32 -6.71
CA ALA A 38 6.81 10.04 -7.20
C ALA A 38 5.72 9.22 -7.90
N SER A 39 4.52 9.16 -7.34
CA SER A 39 3.38 8.43 -7.92
C SER A 39 2.85 9.13 -9.18
N GLU A 40 2.41 10.39 -9.06
CA GLU A 40 1.68 11.06 -10.13
C GLU A 40 2.59 11.61 -11.24
N ILE A 41 3.75 12.17 -10.89
CA ILE A 41 4.62 12.80 -11.89
C ILE A 41 5.60 11.79 -12.48
N LEU A 42 6.33 11.07 -11.63
CA LEU A 42 7.31 10.11 -12.12
C LEU A 42 6.62 8.81 -12.56
N GLY A 43 5.71 8.27 -11.77
CA GLY A 43 4.98 7.03 -12.05
C GLY A 43 4.13 7.16 -13.31
N GLU A 44 3.11 8.00 -13.27
CA GLU A 44 2.12 8.15 -14.34
C GLU A 44 2.65 8.95 -15.56
N LEU A 45 3.07 10.22 -15.36
CA LEU A 45 3.44 11.08 -16.50
C LEU A 45 4.78 10.71 -17.14
N LYS A 46 5.72 10.18 -16.37
CA LYS A 46 7.04 9.75 -16.86
C LYS A 46 7.12 8.25 -17.08
N CYS A 47 6.01 7.55 -16.92
CA CYS A 47 5.89 6.10 -17.14
C CYS A 47 6.87 5.25 -16.33
N TYR A 48 7.22 5.67 -15.10
CA TYR A 48 8.17 4.94 -14.26
C TYR A 48 7.62 3.59 -13.82
N PHE A 49 6.31 3.44 -13.69
CA PHE A 49 5.67 2.14 -13.44
C PHE A 49 6.02 1.09 -14.52
N ILE A 50 6.27 1.53 -15.76
CA ILE A 50 6.62 0.64 -16.88
C ILE A 50 8.13 0.57 -17.07
N THR A 51 8.85 1.70 -16.86
CA THR A 51 10.27 1.83 -17.22
C THR A 51 11.20 1.28 -16.15
N TYR A 52 10.84 1.43 -14.88
CA TYR A 52 11.68 1.04 -13.75
C TYR A 52 11.06 -0.12 -12.98
N PRO A 53 11.67 -1.32 -13.04
CA PRO A 53 11.22 -2.43 -12.23
C PRO A 53 11.24 -2.05 -10.74
N HIS A 54 10.24 -2.51 -10.00
CA HIS A 54 10.07 -2.24 -8.56
C HIS A 54 9.73 -0.79 -8.18
N TRP A 55 9.41 0.09 -9.15
CA TRP A 55 8.94 1.45 -8.82
C TRP A 55 7.67 1.40 -7.97
N ASP A 56 6.74 0.58 -8.38
CA ASP A 56 5.50 0.34 -7.68
C ASP A 56 5.72 -0.27 -6.29
N SER A 57 6.50 -1.32 -6.19
CA SER A 57 6.90 -1.93 -4.92
C SER A 57 7.51 -0.93 -3.92
N MET A 58 8.28 0.04 -4.41
CA MET A 58 8.82 1.13 -3.57
C MET A 58 7.71 2.03 -3.02
N LEU A 59 6.72 2.35 -3.86
CA LEU A 59 5.58 3.18 -3.45
C LEU A 59 4.71 2.43 -2.44
N HIS A 60 4.39 1.17 -2.67
CA HIS A 60 3.62 0.33 -1.74
C HIS A 60 4.36 0.12 -0.40
N THR A 61 5.67 -0.09 -0.42
CA THR A 61 6.49 -0.15 0.81
C THR A 61 6.41 1.17 1.60
N THR A 62 6.53 2.30 0.89
CA THR A 62 6.45 3.63 1.49
C THR A 62 5.06 3.91 2.05
N THR A 63 4.00 3.53 1.33
CA THR A 63 2.61 3.62 1.79
C THR A 63 2.40 2.80 3.06
N GLY A 64 2.92 1.57 3.10
CA GLY A 64 2.87 0.71 4.27
C GLY A 64 3.52 1.35 5.50
N PHE A 65 4.70 1.94 5.32
CA PHE A 65 5.41 2.66 6.38
C PHE A 65 4.64 3.90 6.87
N ILE A 66 4.18 4.76 5.95
CA ILE A 66 3.47 6.00 6.28
C ILE A 66 2.13 5.70 6.95
N SER A 67 1.37 4.74 6.43
CA SER A 67 0.08 4.35 6.99
C SER A 67 0.22 3.77 8.39
N ALA A 68 1.27 2.97 8.65
CA ALA A 68 1.56 2.49 10.00
C ALA A 68 1.96 3.64 10.94
N ALA A 69 2.73 4.62 10.46
CA ALA A 69 3.07 5.81 11.22
C ALA A 69 1.81 6.59 11.61
N PHE A 70 0.90 6.76 10.67
CA PHE A 70 -0.37 7.45 10.91
C PHE A 70 -1.27 6.69 11.90
N GLY A 71 -1.43 5.37 11.72
CA GLY A 71 -2.20 4.52 12.65
C GLY A 71 -1.63 4.53 14.07
N PHE A 72 -0.29 4.48 14.19
CA PHE A 72 0.40 4.63 15.48
C PHE A 72 0.12 5.99 16.11
N ALA A 73 0.22 7.06 15.32
CA ALA A 73 0.00 8.42 15.76
C ALA A 73 -1.41 8.63 16.31
N MET A 74 -2.43 8.14 15.60
CA MET A 74 -3.83 8.23 16.04
C MET A 74 -4.04 7.58 17.41
N VAL A 75 -3.53 6.37 17.60
CA VAL A 75 -3.72 5.63 18.85
C VAL A 75 -2.86 6.20 19.98
N ASP A 76 -1.62 6.64 19.68
CA ASP A 76 -0.76 7.28 20.68
C ASP A 76 -1.37 8.60 21.18
N LEU A 77 -1.99 9.39 20.29
CA LEU A 77 -2.70 10.61 20.69
C LEU A 77 -3.84 10.31 21.67
N LEU A 78 -4.65 9.30 21.39
CA LEU A 78 -5.73 8.86 22.28
C LEU A 78 -5.20 8.29 23.60
N ASN A 79 -4.00 7.73 23.61
CA ASN A 79 -3.38 7.08 24.75
C ASN A 79 -2.69 8.06 25.72
N ARG A 80 -2.18 9.21 25.23
CA ARG A 80 -1.41 10.17 26.03
C ARG A 80 -2.18 10.75 27.22
N ASN A 81 -3.45 11.03 27.03
CA ASN A 81 -4.31 11.68 28.01
C ASN A 81 -5.00 10.70 28.97
N LYS A 82 -4.65 9.40 28.92
CA LYS A 82 -5.25 8.39 29.81
C LYS A 82 -4.47 8.25 31.12
N PRO A 83 -5.19 7.99 32.24
CA PRO A 83 -4.53 7.60 33.49
C PRO A 83 -3.63 6.37 33.28
N GLN A 84 -2.58 6.25 34.12
CA GLN A 84 -1.53 5.21 33.94
C GLN A 84 -2.09 3.78 33.83
N HIS A 85 -3.13 3.46 34.57
CA HIS A 85 -3.76 2.13 34.58
C HIS A 85 -4.66 1.86 33.36
N PHE A 86 -4.93 2.87 32.53
CA PHE A 86 -5.67 2.73 31.26
C PHE A 86 -4.79 2.92 30.02
N LYS A 87 -3.48 3.09 30.19
CA LYS A 87 -2.56 3.24 29.06
C LYS A 87 -2.40 1.93 28.31
N LEU A 88 -2.51 2.02 27.00
CA LEU A 88 -2.26 0.91 26.08
C LEU A 88 -0.77 0.53 26.10
N SER A 89 -0.50 -0.75 26.01
CA SER A 89 0.88 -1.25 25.98
C SER A 89 1.59 -0.88 24.67
N PRO A 90 2.92 -0.75 24.67
CA PRO A 90 3.68 -0.52 23.44
C PRO A 90 3.44 -1.58 22.35
N VAL A 91 3.22 -2.83 22.73
CA VAL A 91 2.89 -3.93 21.81
C VAL A 91 1.53 -3.67 21.14
N PHE A 92 0.54 -3.24 21.90
CA PHE A 92 -0.79 -2.95 21.36
C PHE A 92 -0.75 -1.77 20.39
N LEU A 93 -0.01 -0.70 20.71
CA LEU A 93 0.17 0.45 19.81
C LEU A 93 0.80 0.00 18.47
N ALA A 94 1.86 -0.81 18.53
CA ALA A 94 2.52 -1.33 17.35
C ALA A 94 1.61 -2.26 16.52
N LEU A 95 0.84 -3.11 17.19
CA LEU A 95 -0.12 -4.00 16.52
C LEU A 95 -1.21 -3.22 15.80
N VAL A 96 -1.79 -2.20 16.44
CA VAL A 96 -2.81 -1.36 15.81
C VAL A 96 -2.23 -0.61 14.61
N ALA A 97 -1.03 -0.07 14.73
CA ALA A 97 -0.32 0.59 13.63
C ALA A 97 -0.16 -0.35 12.42
N PHE A 98 0.30 -1.57 12.69
CA PHE A 98 0.45 -2.61 11.67
C PHE A 98 -0.89 -2.97 11.02
N CYS A 99 -1.92 -3.28 11.80
CA CYS A 99 -3.23 -3.64 11.29
C CYS A 99 -3.87 -2.51 10.48
N PHE A 100 -3.73 -1.27 10.95
CA PHE A 100 -4.22 -0.10 10.22
C PHE A 100 -3.57 0.01 8.84
N SER A 101 -2.25 -0.12 8.76
CA SER A 101 -1.52 -0.08 7.51
C SER A 101 -1.93 -1.20 6.55
N MET A 102 -2.04 -2.44 7.05
CA MET A 102 -2.50 -3.56 6.23
C MET A 102 -3.91 -3.35 5.70
N THR A 103 -4.80 -2.75 6.50
CA THR A 103 -6.15 -2.41 6.05
C THR A 103 -6.12 -1.38 4.92
N VAL A 104 -5.27 -0.35 5.03
CA VAL A 104 -5.10 0.66 3.97
C VAL A 104 -4.61 -0.01 2.68
N GLY A 105 -3.58 -0.88 2.76
CA GLY A 105 -3.08 -1.63 1.61
C GLY A 105 -4.16 -2.46 0.95
N VAL A 106 -4.90 -3.27 1.70
CA VAL A 106 -5.99 -4.10 1.16
C VAL A 106 -7.10 -3.27 0.50
N LEU A 107 -7.44 -2.12 1.09
CA LEU A 107 -8.45 -1.22 0.49
C LEU A 107 -7.95 -0.61 -0.81
N TRP A 108 -6.65 -0.38 -0.93
CA TRP A 108 -6.04 0.09 -2.16
C TRP A 108 -6.11 -0.97 -3.26
N GLU A 109 -5.75 -2.23 -2.97
CA GLU A 109 -5.90 -3.34 -3.91
C GLU A 109 -7.34 -3.53 -4.38
N PHE A 110 -8.33 -3.38 -3.48
CA PHE A 110 -9.73 -3.40 -3.87
C PHE A 110 -10.09 -2.25 -4.82
N PHE A 111 -9.50 -1.09 -4.63
CA PHE A 111 -9.68 0.04 -5.52
C PHE A 111 -9.09 -0.26 -6.90
N GLU A 112 -7.85 -0.73 -6.99
CA GLU A 112 -7.18 -1.09 -8.25
C GLU A 112 -7.96 -2.16 -9.01
N PHE A 113 -8.31 -3.25 -8.35
CA PHE A 113 -9.15 -4.29 -8.94
C PHE A 113 -10.49 -3.73 -9.47
N SER A 114 -11.12 -2.83 -8.72
CA SER A 114 -12.38 -2.24 -9.13
C SER A 114 -12.23 -1.34 -10.36
N MET A 115 -11.13 -0.61 -10.46
CA MET A 115 -10.82 0.23 -11.62
C MET A 115 -10.59 -0.63 -12.88
N ASP A 116 -9.86 -1.73 -12.74
CA ASP A 116 -9.58 -2.65 -13.85
C ASP A 116 -10.87 -3.36 -14.29
N TYR A 117 -11.64 -3.88 -13.34
CA TYR A 117 -12.86 -4.63 -13.65
C TYR A 117 -14.00 -3.76 -14.21
N LEU A 118 -14.22 -2.56 -13.66
CA LEU A 118 -15.37 -1.70 -14.05
C LEU A 118 -15.05 -0.77 -15.20
N PHE A 119 -13.80 -0.31 -15.32
CA PHE A 119 -13.41 0.72 -16.28
C PHE A 119 -12.40 0.22 -17.31
N HIS A 120 -12.03 -1.08 -17.28
CA HIS A 120 -11.08 -1.70 -18.19
C HIS A 120 -9.73 -0.96 -18.20
N MET A 121 -9.27 -0.59 -17.01
CA MET A 121 -7.94 -0.05 -16.78
C MET A 121 -6.95 -1.22 -16.62
N ASP A 122 -5.73 -0.92 -16.30
CA ASP A 122 -4.67 -1.88 -16.01
C ASP A 122 -3.82 -1.30 -14.87
N MET A 123 -4.47 -1.18 -13.69
CA MET A 123 -3.81 -0.70 -12.47
C MET A 123 -3.03 -1.83 -11.82
N GLN A 124 -3.65 -3.01 -11.72
CA GLN A 124 -2.97 -4.25 -11.31
C GLN A 124 -2.18 -4.78 -12.50
N LYS A 125 -0.85 -4.71 -12.44
CA LYS A 125 0.00 -5.06 -13.55
C LYS A 125 0.09 -6.57 -13.75
N ASP A 126 0.03 -6.99 -15.00
CA ASP A 126 0.07 -8.40 -15.35
C ASP A 126 1.49 -8.97 -15.31
N THR A 127 1.62 -10.17 -14.77
CA THR A 127 2.86 -10.95 -14.81
C THR A 127 2.73 -12.10 -15.80
N ILE A 128 3.77 -12.30 -16.63
CA ILE A 128 3.84 -13.46 -17.52
C ILE A 128 4.40 -14.65 -16.73
N ILE A 129 3.56 -15.68 -16.55
CA ILE A 129 3.93 -16.89 -15.83
C ILE A 129 4.08 -18.08 -16.79
N HIS A 130 4.91 -19.04 -16.42
CA HIS A 130 5.22 -20.21 -17.25
C HIS A 130 4.67 -21.52 -16.67
N SER A 131 3.99 -21.43 -15.52
CA SER A 131 3.33 -22.59 -14.91
C SER A 131 2.27 -22.13 -13.92
N PHE A 132 1.22 -22.93 -13.79
CA PHE A 132 0.22 -22.82 -12.72
C PHE A 132 -0.35 -24.20 -12.39
N ALA A 133 -0.97 -24.34 -11.24
CA ALA A 133 -1.70 -25.54 -10.87
C ALA A 133 -3.18 -25.19 -10.61
N SER A 134 -4.08 -26.04 -11.10
CA SER A 134 -5.52 -25.84 -10.88
C SER A 134 -6.25 -27.17 -10.66
N VAL A 135 -7.11 -27.19 -9.69
CA VAL A 135 -8.05 -28.29 -9.45
C VAL A 135 -9.19 -28.32 -10.47
N THR A 136 -9.47 -27.19 -11.13
CA THR A 136 -10.48 -27.11 -12.19
C THR A 136 -10.14 -28.00 -13.39
N LEU A 137 -8.86 -28.35 -13.56
CA LEU A 137 -8.37 -29.21 -14.61
C LEU A 137 -8.39 -30.70 -14.23
N ASP A 138 -8.80 -31.05 -13.00
CA ASP A 138 -8.84 -32.44 -12.53
C ASP A 138 -10.02 -33.19 -13.17
N PRO A 139 -9.76 -34.17 -14.05
CA PRO A 139 -10.82 -34.93 -14.72
C PRO A 139 -11.55 -35.89 -13.76
N THR A 140 -11.00 -36.12 -12.59
CA THR A 140 -11.58 -37.07 -11.59
C THR A 140 -12.50 -36.37 -10.59
N ASN A 141 -12.53 -35.04 -10.54
CA ASN A 141 -13.28 -34.24 -9.58
C ASN A 141 -12.92 -34.55 -8.10
N ASN A 142 -11.73 -35.02 -7.83
CA ASN A 142 -11.23 -35.36 -6.50
C ASN A 142 -10.38 -34.22 -5.86
N ASN A 143 -10.49 -33.00 -6.38
CA ASN A 143 -9.76 -31.84 -5.88
C ASN A 143 -8.23 -32.03 -5.96
N ILE A 144 -7.74 -32.69 -7.00
CA ILE A 144 -6.32 -32.93 -7.26
C ILE A 144 -5.79 -31.78 -8.13
N PRO A 145 -4.78 -30.99 -7.64
CA PRO A 145 -4.18 -29.94 -8.47
C PRO A 145 -3.44 -30.53 -9.67
N ILE A 146 -3.84 -30.13 -10.86
CA ILE A 146 -3.14 -30.49 -12.10
C ILE A 146 -2.16 -29.37 -12.45
N LEU A 147 -0.88 -29.69 -12.54
CA LEU A 147 0.19 -28.78 -12.92
C LEU A 147 0.21 -28.60 -14.44
N VAL A 148 0.06 -27.38 -14.91
CA VAL A 148 0.38 -26.95 -16.27
C VAL A 148 1.73 -26.25 -16.21
N GLY A 149 2.73 -26.74 -16.94
CA GLY A 149 4.07 -26.20 -16.91
C GLY A 149 4.63 -25.99 -18.31
N ASN A 150 5.79 -25.32 -18.40
CA ASN A 150 6.46 -25.00 -19.66
C ASN A 150 5.56 -24.22 -20.63
N ILE A 151 4.76 -23.31 -20.14
CA ILE A 151 3.87 -22.49 -20.96
C ILE A 151 4.73 -21.50 -21.74
N THR A 152 4.66 -21.58 -23.06
CA THR A 152 5.40 -20.74 -23.99
C THR A 152 4.49 -19.86 -24.84
N ASP A 153 3.19 -20.10 -24.82
CA ASP A 153 2.19 -19.30 -25.52
C ASP A 153 0.79 -19.53 -24.93
N VAL A 154 -0.08 -18.56 -25.13
CA VAL A 154 -1.52 -18.63 -24.81
C VAL A 154 -2.31 -18.11 -25.99
N ALA A 155 -3.38 -18.82 -26.33
CA ALA A 155 -4.30 -18.40 -27.37
C ALA A 155 -5.65 -18.00 -26.73
N VAL A 156 -6.17 -16.86 -27.14
CA VAL A 156 -7.52 -16.39 -26.79
C VAL A 156 -8.36 -16.38 -28.06
N ASN A 157 -9.53 -17.01 -28.01
CA ASN A 157 -10.41 -17.18 -29.18
C ASN A 157 -9.71 -17.84 -30.40
N GLY A 158 -8.69 -18.65 -30.16
CA GLY A 158 -7.92 -19.34 -31.19
C GLY A 158 -6.75 -18.54 -31.77
N GLU A 159 -6.52 -17.32 -31.33
CA GLU A 159 -5.39 -16.48 -31.75
C GLU A 159 -4.35 -16.40 -30.62
N SER A 160 -3.08 -16.65 -30.99
CA SER A 160 -1.95 -16.50 -30.06
C SER A 160 -1.78 -15.06 -29.64
N LEU A 161 -1.57 -14.84 -28.35
CA LEU A 161 -1.24 -13.51 -27.82
C LEU A 161 0.22 -13.12 -28.03
N GLY A 162 1.11 -14.08 -28.34
CA GLY A 162 2.54 -13.84 -28.57
C GLY A 162 3.33 -13.36 -27.35
N LEU A 163 2.81 -13.61 -26.14
CA LEU A 163 3.39 -13.09 -24.88
C LEU A 163 4.52 -13.99 -24.33
N GLY A 164 4.73 -15.16 -24.91
CA GLY A 164 5.74 -16.10 -24.44
C GLY A 164 5.36 -16.91 -23.19
N GLY A 165 4.18 -16.70 -22.61
CA GLY A 165 3.68 -17.36 -21.42
C GLY A 165 2.20 -17.06 -21.16
N TYR A 166 1.72 -17.37 -19.96
CA TYR A 166 0.35 -17.11 -19.51
C TYR A 166 0.28 -15.80 -18.75
N LEU A 167 -0.69 -14.96 -19.09
CA LEU A 167 -0.98 -13.70 -18.41
C LEU A 167 -1.79 -13.97 -17.14
N ASP A 168 -1.32 -13.53 -15.97
CA ASP A 168 -1.94 -13.84 -14.68
C ASP A 168 -3.09 -12.92 -14.27
N VAL A 169 -3.29 -11.84 -15.00
CA VAL A 169 -4.35 -10.84 -14.75
C VAL A 169 -4.24 -10.20 -13.36
N GLY A 170 -3.02 -9.76 -13.00
CA GLY A 170 -2.75 -8.94 -11.82
C GLY A 170 -2.65 -9.67 -10.47
N LEU A 171 -2.78 -11.01 -10.42
CA LEU A 171 -2.69 -11.74 -9.16
C LEU A 171 -1.33 -11.60 -8.48
N TYR A 172 -0.25 -11.71 -9.27
CA TYR A 172 1.11 -11.61 -8.74
C TYR A 172 1.44 -10.20 -8.28
N ASP A 173 0.95 -9.19 -8.99
CA ASP A 173 1.10 -7.78 -8.64
C ASP A 173 0.47 -7.49 -7.28
N THR A 174 -0.84 -7.75 -7.14
CA THR A 174 -1.59 -7.64 -5.88
C THR A 174 -0.87 -8.31 -4.71
N MET A 175 -0.40 -9.55 -4.89
CA MET A 175 0.26 -10.29 -3.81
C MET A 175 1.63 -9.70 -3.48
N GLN A 176 2.37 -9.21 -4.48
CA GLN A 176 3.65 -8.54 -4.27
C GLN A 176 3.45 -7.22 -3.51
N ASP A 177 2.46 -6.43 -3.90
CA ASP A 177 2.21 -5.12 -3.31
C ASP A 177 1.71 -5.21 -1.87
N LEU A 178 0.83 -6.16 -1.58
CA LEU A 178 0.47 -6.50 -0.21
C LEU A 178 1.68 -6.95 0.62
N PHE A 179 2.61 -7.71 0.02
CA PHE A 179 3.82 -8.16 0.72
C PHE A 179 4.79 -7.00 1.00
N VAL A 180 5.04 -6.12 0.04
CA VAL A 180 5.93 -4.98 0.28
C VAL A 180 5.30 -3.92 1.19
N ASN A 181 3.98 -3.76 1.14
CA ASN A 181 3.22 -2.98 2.12
C ASN A 181 3.38 -3.55 3.53
N PHE A 182 3.29 -4.89 3.68
CA PHE A 182 3.56 -5.58 4.94
C PHE A 182 4.96 -5.27 5.47
N VAL A 183 5.99 -5.29 4.62
CA VAL A 183 7.37 -4.97 5.03
C VAL A 183 7.48 -3.53 5.53
N GLY A 184 6.86 -2.58 4.84
CA GLY A 184 6.78 -1.17 5.27
C GLY A 184 6.08 -1.02 6.62
N ALA A 185 4.90 -1.63 6.75
CA ALA A 185 4.08 -1.62 7.96
C ALA A 185 4.82 -2.22 9.16
N LEU A 186 5.46 -3.38 8.98
CA LEU A 186 6.23 -4.06 10.00
C LEU A 186 7.42 -3.21 10.46
N THR A 187 8.14 -2.61 9.51
CA THR A 187 9.30 -1.78 9.80
C THR A 187 8.93 -0.61 10.71
N PHE A 188 7.89 0.15 10.35
CA PHE A 188 7.47 1.24 11.22
C PHE A 188 6.92 0.74 12.56
N SER A 189 6.14 -0.34 12.59
CA SER A 189 5.55 -0.87 13.82
C SER A 189 6.61 -1.30 14.83
N VAL A 190 7.72 -1.88 14.36
CA VAL A 190 8.88 -2.22 15.21
C VAL A 190 9.54 -0.94 15.76
N ILE A 191 9.75 0.07 14.94
CA ILE A 191 10.28 1.38 15.36
C ILE A 191 9.35 2.01 16.39
N GLY A 192 8.04 2.02 16.12
CA GLY A 192 7.01 2.54 17.02
C GLY A 192 6.97 1.82 18.38
N TYR A 193 7.10 0.50 18.37
CA TYR A 193 7.20 -0.31 19.59
C TYR A 193 8.38 0.14 20.47
N PHE A 194 9.58 0.22 19.91
CA PHE A 194 10.77 0.64 20.67
C PHE A 194 10.68 2.09 21.14
N SER A 195 10.11 2.98 20.32
CA SER A 195 9.86 4.37 20.69
C SER A 195 8.90 4.47 21.89
N ALA A 196 7.78 3.75 21.85
CA ALA A 196 6.81 3.73 22.93
C ALA A 196 7.37 3.10 24.21
N LYS A 197 8.14 2.00 24.08
CA LYS A 197 8.74 1.29 25.22
C LYS A 197 9.83 2.10 25.92
N SER A 198 10.65 2.85 25.17
CA SER A 198 11.70 3.69 25.74
C SER A 198 11.21 5.02 26.33
N GLY A 199 9.94 5.37 26.09
CA GLY A 199 9.40 6.69 26.43
C GLY A 199 10.00 7.84 25.58
N ASN A 200 10.82 7.51 24.58
CA ASN A 200 11.45 8.47 23.69
C ASN A 200 10.58 8.74 22.47
N ASN A 201 9.68 9.66 22.60
CA ASN A 201 8.71 10.01 21.54
C ASN A 201 9.30 10.84 20.37
N LYS A 202 10.62 10.97 20.25
CA LYS A 202 11.24 11.81 19.19
C LYS A 202 10.84 11.35 17.79
N ILE A 203 10.85 10.04 17.54
CA ILE A 203 10.46 9.49 16.22
C ILE A 203 8.97 9.64 16.01
N ALA A 204 8.15 9.25 16.98
CA ALA A 204 6.70 9.38 16.89
C ALA A 204 6.27 10.84 16.64
N LYS A 205 6.91 11.83 17.29
CA LYS A 205 6.61 13.25 17.09
C LYS A 205 6.82 13.75 15.65
N GLN A 206 7.65 13.11 14.87
CA GLN A 206 7.86 13.48 13.45
C GLN A 206 6.70 13.05 12.55
N PHE A 207 5.86 12.12 13.02
CA PHE A 207 4.76 11.55 12.25
C PHE A 207 3.39 11.78 12.90
N VAL A 208 3.35 12.30 14.12
CA VAL A 208 2.10 12.53 14.86
C VAL A 208 1.59 13.93 14.58
N PRO A 209 0.42 14.08 13.92
CA PRO A 209 -0.24 15.37 13.79
C PRO A 209 -0.50 16.00 15.17
N VAL A 210 -0.41 17.30 15.23
CA VAL A 210 -0.73 18.07 16.45
C VAL A 210 -2.10 18.71 16.25
N VAL A 211 -2.99 18.53 17.23
CA VAL A 211 -4.28 19.23 17.23
C VAL A 211 -4.01 20.68 17.61
N LEU A 212 -4.44 21.61 16.77
CA LEU A 212 -4.35 23.04 17.08
C LEU A 212 -5.28 23.38 18.24
N PRO A 213 -4.86 24.19 19.21
CA PRO A 213 -5.76 24.68 20.24
C PRO A 213 -6.86 25.54 19.59
N GLU A 214 -8.10 25.36 20.05
CA GLU A 214 -9.24 26.21 19.69
C GLU A 214 -9.02 27.66 20.06
#